data_d0a19ef7c938fa6b2a6197dc325487a6
#
_entry.id   d0a19ef7c938fa6b2a6197dc325487a6
#
_cell.length_a   1.000
_cell.length_b   1.000
_cell.length_c   1.000
_cell.angle_alpha   90.00
_cell.angle_beta   90.00
_cell.angle_gamma   90.00
#
_symmetry.space_group_name_H-M   'P 1'
#
loop_
_entity.id
_entity.type
_entity.pdbx_description
1 polymer ?
#
loop_
_entity_poly.entity_id
_entity_poly.type
_entity_poly.pdbx_seq_one_letter_code
_entity_poly.pdbx_strand_id
1 'polypeptide(L)'
;MLLVAACHSYEEPVPDKVEEDWDFMEHPIIARLSEDKERIWSLFRGATLWIPISDAFLFQAPLPTENVAAIGTMGGLKNELERLNALAWQADENTILSWLDTEGYPVDGSIDLDGQYSKADIPEHTQYSTESLAKFAFSMFWQAIQFAEKHQVPILLDY
;
A
#
# COMPACT_ATOMS: atom_id res chain seq x y z
N MET A 1 3.05 3.33 1.68
CA MET A 1 1.93 2.81 2.50
C MET A 1 2.42 2.01 3.70
N LEU A 2 3.19 0.93 3.55
CA LEU A 2 3.64 0.07 4.66
C LEU A 2 4.48 0.80 5.73
N LEU A 3 5.40 1.68 5.30
CA LEU A 3 6.17 2.50 6.24
C LEU A 3 5.28 3.41 7.07
N VAL A 4 4.32 4.09 6.45
CA VAL A 4 3.38 4.96 7.16
C VAL A 4 2.56 4.15 8.16
N ALA A 5 2.08 2.96 7.77
CA ALA A 5 1.38 2.05 8.67
C ALA A 5 2.24 1.62 9.87
N ALA A 6 3.53 1.34 9.64
CA ALA A 6 4.47 0.99 10.72
C ALA A 6 4.71 2.17 11.65
N CYS A 7 5.01 3.36 11.11
CA CYS A 7 5.23 4.56 11.91
C CYS A 7 4.03 4.88 12.81
N HIS A 8 2.83 4.92 12.26
CA HIS A 8 1.61 5.15 13.07
C HIS A 8 1.36 4.06 14.10
N SER A 9 1.68 2.81 13.77
CA SER A 9 1.49 1.69 14.70
C SER A 9 2.39 1.75 15.94
N TYR A 10 3.52 2.43 15.83
CA TYR A 10 4.50 2.57 16.92
C TYR A 10 4.68 3.99 17.41
N GLU A 11 3.81 4.92 16.99
CA GLU A 11 3.86 6.34 17.37
C GLU A 11 5.22 7.00 17.01
N GLU A 12 5.82 6.55 15.89
CA GLU A 12 7.08 7.10 15.38
C GLU A 12 6.80 8.11 14.24
N PRO A 13 7.65 9.10 14.06
CA PRO A 13 7.46 10.08 12.99
C PRO A 13 7.62 9.42 11.61
N VAL A 14 6.73 9.79 10.68
CA VAL A 14 6.85 9.41 9.27
C VAL A 14 7.92 10.28 8.62
N PRO A 15 8.90 9.72 7.88
CA PRO A 15 9.85 10.53 7.11
C PRO A 15 9.10 11.42 6.10
N ASP A 16 9.48 12.69 6.00
CA ASP A 16 8.80 13.64 5.13
C ASP A 16 8.91 13.26 3.65
N LYS A 17 10.11 12.79 3.25
CA LYS A 17 10.44 12.50 1.86
C LYS A 17 11.20 11.20 1.72
N VAL A 18 11.06 10.56 0.58
CA VAL A 18 11.82 9.37 0.15
C VAL A 18 12.35 9.58 -1.27
N GLU A 19 13.47 8.95 -1.57
CA GLU A 19 14.04 8.88 -2.92
C GLU A 19 13.40 7.70 -3.68
N GLU A 20 13.42 7.74 -5.01
CA GLU A 20 12.79 6.73 -5.86
C GLU A 20 13.40 5.33 -5.65
N ASP A 21 14.71 5.26 -5.41
CA ASP A 21 15.48 4.03 -5.21
C ASP A 21 15.60 3.60 -3.73
N TRP A 22 14.91 4.30 -2.82
CA TRP A 22 14.97 3.98 -1.41
C TRP A 22 14.30 2.66 -1.06
N ASP A 23 15.07 1.74 -0.48
CA ASP A 23 14.51 0.48 0.04
C ASP A 23 13.92 0.69 1.43
N PHE A 24 12.60 0.82 1.49
CA PHE A 24 11.86 0.98 2.75
C PHE A 24 12.01 -0.24 3.69
N MET A 25 12.39 -1.40 3.17
CA MET A 25 12.60 -2.62 3.98
C MET A 25 13.81 -2.49 4.91
N GLU A 26 14.76 -1.62 4.57
CA GLU A 26 15.93 -1.33 5.43
C GLU A 26 15.58 -0.42 6.63
N HIS A 27 14.39 0.20 6.65
CA HIS A 27 14.02 1.08 7.75
C HIS A 27 13.80 0.28 9.05
N PRO A 28 14.41 0.69 10.20
CA PRO A 28 14.36 -0.06 11.45
C PRO A 28 12.94 -0.39 11.94
N ILE A 29 11.97 0.48 11.66
CA ILE A 29 10.58 0.28 12.06
C ILE A 29 9.92 -0.87 11.30
N ILE A 30 10.35 -1.14 10.06
CA ILE A 30 9.86 -2.28 9.27
C ILE A 30 10.38 -3.58 9.85
N ALA A 31 11.66 -3.63 10.24
CA ALA A 31 12.21 -4.80 10.93
C ALA A 31 11.43 -5.09 12.22
N ARG A 32 11.18 -4.05 13.04
CA ARG A 32 10.38 -4.16 14.27
C ARG A 32 8.96 -4.69 14.00
N LEU A 33 8.31 -4.20 12.95
CA LEU A 33 6.96 -4.66 12.57
C LEU A 33 6.96 -6.10 12.08
N SER A 34 8.00 -6.53 11.37
CA SER A 34 8.12 -7.91 10.86
C SER A 34 8.27 -8.95 11.98
N GLU A 35 8.79 -8.56 13.13
CA GLU A 35 8.94 -9.40 14.32
C GLU A 35 7.65 -9.46 15.16
N ASP A 36 6.75 -8.50 15.01
CA ASP A 36 5.50 -8.40 15.77
C ASP A 36 4.44 -9.37 15.23
N LYS A 37 4.31 -10.53 15.90
CA LYS A 37 3.38 -11.59 15.50
C LYS A 37 1.91 -11.25 15.75
N GLU A 38 1.62 -10.27 16.60
CA GLU A 38 0.25 -9.86 16.92
C GLU A 38 -0.33 -8.92 15.86
N ARG A 39 0.54 -8.27 15.09
CA ARG A 39 0.17 -7.34 14.02
C ARG A 39 0.37 -8.01 12.66
N ILE A 40 -0.58 -8.89 12.30
CA ILE A 40 -0.54 -9.56 11.01
C ILE A 40 -1.07 -8.59 9.94
N TRP A 41 -0.14 -8.06 9.16
CA TRP A 41 -0.46 -7.35 7.93
C TRP A 41 -0.15 -8.28 6.76
N SER A 42 -1.15 -8.62 5.95
CA SER A 42 -0.96 -9.55 4.83
C SER A 42 0.09 -9.05 3.83
N LEU A 43 0.10 -7.75 3.58
CA LEU A 43 1.10 -7.08 2.75
C LEU A 43 2.53 -7.24 3.30
N PHE A 44 2.74 -7.09 4.62
CA PHE A 44 4.06 -7.31 5.25
C PHE A 44 4.51 -8.76 5.24
N ARG A 45 3.58 -9.69 5.18
CA ARG A 45 3.87 -11.12 5.10
C ARG A 45 4.10 -11.59 3.68
N GLY A 46 4.23 -10.66 2.72
CA GLY A 46 4.50 -10.94 1.33
C GLY A 46 3.33 -11.60 0.61
N ALA A 47 2.09 -11.34 1.06
CA ALA A 47 0.93 -11.77 0.29
C ALA A 47 0.92 -11.03 -1.04
N THR A 48 0.80 -11.77 -2.12
CA THR A 48 0.68 -11.26 -3.49
C THR A 48 -0.67 -11.61 -4.11
N LEU A 49 -1.44 -12.46 -3.43
CA LEU A 49 -2.76 -12.89 -3.87
C LEU A 49 -3.77 -12.74 -2.72
N TRP A 50 -4.90 -12.10 -2.98
CA TRP A 50 -6.03 -12.03 -2.06
C TRP A 50 -7.27 -12.60 -2.72
N ILE A 51 -7.85 -13.62 -2.07
CA ILE A 51 -9.06 -14.29 -2.56
C ILE A 51 -10.32 -13.62 -2.02
N PRO A 52 -11.47 -13.68 -2.75
CA PRO A 52 -12.70 -12.99 -2.42
C PRO A 52 -13.47 -13.67 -1.27
N ILE A 53 -12.86 -13.68 -0.09
CA ILE A 53 -13.43 -14.20 1.16
C ILE A 53 -13.50 -13.04 2.15
N SER A 54 -14.67 -12.89 2.81
CA SER A 54 -14.94 -11.82 3.76
C SER A 54 -14.26 -12.00 5.13
N ASP A 55 -14.00 -13.25 5.52
CA ASP A 55 -13.30 -13.54 6.77
C ASP A 55 -11.82 -13.19 6.66
N ALA A 56 -11.25 -12.63 7.74
CA ALA A 56 -9.85 -12.17 7.75
C ALA A 56 -8.91 -13.30 8.16
N PHE A 57 -8.16 -13.83 7.21
CA PHE A 57 -7.06 -14.77 7.49
C PHE A 57 -5.95 -14.71 6.43
N LEU A 58 -4.81 -15.27 6.78
CA LEU A 58 -3.63 -15.42 5.94
C LEU A 58 -3.15 -16.85 6.02
N PHE A 59 -2.82 -17.46 4.91
CA PHE A 59 -2.30 -18.84 4.85
C PHE A 59 -1.23 -18.96 3.77
N GLN A 60 -0.51 -20.07 3.79
CA GLN A 60 0.46 -20.41 2.75
C GLN A 60 -0.06 -21.59 1.93
N ALA A 61 0.05 -21.49 0.63
CA ALA A 61 -0.29 -22.56 -0.29
C ALA A 61 0.65 -22.61 -1.50
N PRO A 62 0.88 -23.81 -2.08
CA PRO A 62 1.58 -23.90 -3.36
C PRO A 62 0.71 -23.27 -4.46
N LEU A 63 1.33 -22.41 -5.28
CA LEU A 63 0.74 -21.91 -6.51
C LEU A 63 1.08 -22.84 -7.69
N PRO A 64 0.36 -22.75 -8.82
CA PRO A 64 0.69 -23.51 -10.03
C PRO A 64 2.11 -23.26 -10.57
N THR A 65 2.75 -22.18 -10.14
CA THR A 65 4.14 -21.80 -10.45
C THR A 65 5.19 -22.48 -9.58
N GLU A 66 4.81 -23.49 -8.78
CA GLU A 66 5.66 -24.27 -7.86
C GLU A 66 6.18 -23.52 -6.63
N ASN A 67 5.92 -22.26 -6.47
CA ASN A 67 6.32 -21.50 -5.30
C ASN A 67 5.22 -21.54 -4.22
N VAL A 68 5.62 -21.64 -2.97
CA VAL A 68 4.73 -21.43 -1.84
C VAL A 68 4.54 -19.94 -1.67
N ALA A 69 3.30 -19.47 -1.80
CA ALA A 69 2.96 -18.08 -1.61
C ALA A 69 2.12 -17.84 -0.37
N ALA A 70 2.26 -16.66 0.22
CA ALA A 70 1.34 -16.17 1.21
C ALA A 70 0.07 -15.66 0.50
N ILE A 71 -1.07 -16.18 0.90
CA ILE A 71 -2.37 -15.84 0.33
C ILE A 71 -3.22 -15.19 1.41
N GLY A 72 -3.64 -13.98 1.16
CA GLY A 72 -4.56 -13.25 2.01
C GLY A 72 -6.03 -13.41 1.59
N THR A 73 -6.91 -12.86 2.39
CA THR A 73 -8.33 -12.71 2.05
C THR A 73 -8.66 -11.22 1.88
N MET A 74 -9.68 -10.92 1.08
CA MET A 74 -10.13 -9.54 0.91
C MET A 74 -10.62 -8.93 2.21
N GLY A 75 -11.33 -9.71 3.04
CA GLY A 75 -11.73 -9.25 4.36
C GLY A 75 -10.53 -8.88 5.24
N GLY A 76 -9.43 -9.66 5.15
CA GLY A 76 -8.18 -9.35 5.84
C GLY A 76 -7.55 -8.05 5.34
N LEU A 77 -7.37 -7.91 4.03
CA LEU A 77 -6.80 -6.70 3.41
C LEU A 77 -7.64 -5.45 3.69
N LYS A 78 -8.96 -5.57 3.60
CA LYS A 78 -9.88 -4.47 3.91
C LYS A 78 -9.76 -4.00 5.35
N ASN A 79 -9.75 -4.92 6.31
CA ASN A 79 -9.56 -4.59 7.72
C ASN A 79 -8.19 -3.92 7.97
N GLU A 80 -7.14 -4.33 7.27
CA GLU A 80 -5.83 -3.70 7.34
C GLU A 80 -5.88 -2.25 6.85
N LEU A 81 -6.52 -1.99 5.71
CA LEU A 81 -6.67 -0.65 5.15
C LEU A 81 -7.57 0.23 6.03
N GLU A 82 -8.72 -0.27 6.49
CA GLU A 82 -9.60 0.46 7.39
C GLU A 82 -8.87 0.87 8.67
N ARG A 83 -8.07 -0.03 9.24
CA ARG A 83 -7.26 0.26 10.41
C ARG A 83 -6.19 1.33 10.13
N LEU A 84 -5.50 1.23 8.99
CA LEU A 84 -4.52 2.25 8.59
C LEU A 84 -5.18 3.62 8.42
N ASN A 85 -6.31 3.68 7.72
CA ASN A 85 -7.04 4.93 7.56
C ASN A 85 -7.47 5.53 8.92
N ALA A 86 -7.97 4.70 9.83
CA ALA A 86 -8.38 5.16 11.15
C ALA A 86 -7.20 5.72 11.98
N LEU A 87 -6.00 5.16 11.81
CA LEU A 87 -4.80 5.61 12.52
C LEU A 87 -4.16 6.86 11.89
N ALA A 88 -4.10 6.92 10.55
CA ALA A 88 -3.30 7.91 9.84
C ALA A 88 -4.12 9.11 9.35
N TRP A 89 -5.22 8.88 8.67
CA TRP A 89 -5.87 9.94 7.87
C TRP A 89 -7.32 10.21 8.24
N GLN A 90 -8.07 9.22 8.70
CA GLN A 90 -9.50 9.31 9.01
C GLN A 90 -10.31 9.89 7.83
N ALA A 91 -9.89 9.55 6.61
CA ALA A 91 -10.46 10.04 5.37
C ALA A 91 -11.76 9.29 5.01
N ASP A 92 -12.71 10.00 4.42
CA ASP A 92 -13.88 9.38 3.82
C ASP A 92 -13.56 8.77 2.43
N GLU A 93 -14.48 7.97 1.93
CA GLU A 93 -14.30 7.24 0.68
C GLU A 93 -14.04 8.15 -0.53
N ASN A 94 -14.72 9.28 -0.64
CA ASN A 94 -14.52 10.21 -1.76
C ASN A 94 -13.11 10.82 -1.71
N THR A 95 -12.66 11.18 -0.51
CA THR A 95 -11.30 11.66 -0.29
C THR A 95 -10.27 10.60 -0.67
N ILE A 96 -10.46 9.34 -0.22
CA ILE A 96 -9.57 8.23 -0.57
C ILE A 96 -9.49 8.06 -2.09
N LEU A 97 -10.60 8.02 -2.79
CA LEU A 97 -10.63 7.84 -4.24
C LEU A 97 -9.99 9.01 -4.99
N SER A 98 -10.09 10.24 -4.47
CA SER A 98 -9.45 11.41 -5.07
C SER A 98 -7.93 11.35 -5.05
N TRP A 99 -7.32 10.59 -4.14
CA TRP A 99 -5.86 10.44 -4.06
C TRP A 99 -5.25 9.75 -5.27
N LEU A 100 -6.03 9.01 -6.07
CA LEU A 100 -5.55 8.45 -7.34
C LEU A 100 -5.10 9.53 -8.33
N ASP A 101 -5.76 10.69 -8.28
CA ASP A 101 -5.50 11.80 -9.20
C ASP A 101 -4.65 12.92 -8.58
N THR A 102 -4.60 13.00 -7.25
CA THR A 102 -3.98 14.13 -6.54
C THR A 102 -2.68 13.79 -5.84
N GLU A 103 -2.36 12.51 -5.64
CA GLU A 103 -1.22 12.06 -4.86
C GLU A 103 -0.28 11.17 -5.69
N GLY A 104 0.91 10.89 -5.16
CA GLY A 104 1.89 10.00 -5.81
C GLY A 104 2.84 10.71 -6.78
N TYR A 105 2.80 12.05 -6.86
CA TYR A 105 3.68 12.83 -7.72
C TYR A 105 4.98 13.24 -7.01
N PRO A 106 6.09 13.44 -7.76
CA PRO A 106 7.32 13.97 -7.20
C PRO A 106 7.14 15.36 -6.59
N VAL A 107 7.90 15.66 -5.54
CA VAL A 107 7.83 16.95 -4.81
C VAL A 107 8.16 18.15 -5.72
N ASP A 108 9.15 17.95 -6.61
CA ASP A 108 9.64 19.00 -7.51
C ASP A 108 9.12 18.83 -8.95
N GLY A 109 8.15 17.93 -9.14
CA GLY A 109 7.57 17.66 -10.43
C GLY A 109 6.59 18.75 -10.89
N SER A 110 6.70 19.17 -12.13
CA SER A 110 5.68 20.00 -12.78
C SER A 110 4.65 19.09 -13.45
N ILE A 111 3.40 19.25 -13.07
CA ILE A 111 2.28 18.71 -13.83
C ILE A 111 2.09 19.61 -15.05
N ASP A 112 1.96 19.04 -16.25
CA ASP A 112 1.67 19.82 -17.44
C ASP A 112 0.28 20.47 -17.40
N LEU A 113 -0.01 21.33 -18.37
CA LEU A 113 -1.29 22.07 -18.44
C LEU A 113 -2.51 21.16 -18.61
N ASP A 114 -2.31 19.89 -19.00
CA ASP A 114 -3.34 18.90 -19.19
C ASP A 114 -3.48 17.96 -17.95
N GLY A 115 -2.72 18.25 -16.87
CA GLY A 115 -2.73 17.48 -15.64
C GLY A 115 -2.02 16.12 -15.75
N GLN A 116 -1.21 15.92 -16.78
CA GLN A 116 -0.48 14.67 -16.99
C GLN A 116 0.99 14.81 -16.59
N TYR A 117 1.50 13.81 -15.91
CA TYR A 117 2.90 13.68 -15.56
C TYR A 117 3.58 12.71 -16.53
N SER A 118 4.60 13.19 -17.27
CA SER A 118 5.39 12.33 -18.14
C SER A 118 6.46 11.59 -17.32
N LYS A 119 6.37 10.28 -17.22
CA LYS A 119 7.42 9.47 -16.60
C LYS A 119 8.79 9.60 -17.27
N ALA A 120 8.83 10.03 -18.55
CA ALA A 120 10.06 10.22 -19.30
C ALA A 120 10.90 11.41 -18.79
N ASP A 121 10.26 12.33 -18.07
CA ASP A 121 10.89 13.56 -17.59
C ASP A 121 11.21 13.54 -16.09
N ILE A 122 11.08 12.39 -15.42
CA ILE A 122 11.43 12.24 -14.01
C ILE A 122 12.94 12.10 -13.87
N PRO A 123 13.65 13.07 -13.24
CA PRO A 123 15.09 12.96 -13.02
C PRO A 123 15.45 11.77 -12.14
N GLU A 124 16.63 11.18 -12.34
CA GLU A 124 17.23 10.24 -11.37
C GLU A 124 17.29 10.90 -9.98
N HIS A 125 17.01 10.16 -8.91
CA HIS A 125 16.96 10.63 -7.52
C HIS A 125 15.85 11.64 -7.21
N THR A 126 14.74 11.55 -7.92
CA THR A 126 13.55 12.35 -7.62
C THR A 126 13.02 12.05 -6.21
N GLN A 127 12.69 13.11 -5.48
CA GLN A 127 12.12 12.99 -4.14
C GLN A 127 10.60 12.99 -4.19
N TYR A 128 10.01 12.10 -3.40
CA TYR A 128 8.57 12.00 -3.21
C TYR A 128 8.19 12.29 -1.76
N SER A 129 7.03 12.89 -1.54
CA SER A 129 6.44 12.90 -0.22
C SER A 129 6.07 11.46 0.18
N THR A 130 6.58 11.00 1.30
CA THR A 130 6.29 9.65 1.82
C THR A 130 4.79 9.45 2.03
N GLU A 131 4.14 10.47 2.56
CA GLU A 131 2.71 10.44 2.83
C GLU A 131 1.90 10.43 1.53
N SER A 132 2.29 11.23 0.54
CA SER A 132 1.63 11.26 -0.77
C SER A 132 1.73 9.92 -1.50
N LEU A 133 2.91 9.29 -1.54
CA LEU A 133 3.05 7.94 -2.07
C LEU A 133 2.22 6.91 -1.30
N ALA A 134 2.12 7.06 0.02
CA ALA A 134 1.32 6.16 0.84
C ALA A 134 -0.17 6.28 0.55
N LYS A 135 -0.69 7.50 0.41
CA LYS A 135 -2.08 7.78 0.05
C LYS A 135 -2.42 7.25 -1.35
N PHE A 136 -1.55 7.48 -2.33
CA PHE A 136 -1.71 6.95 -3.67
C PHE A 136 -1.80 5.41 -3.67
N ALA A 137 -0.82 4.74 -3.06
CA ALA A 137 -0.85 3.28 -2.96
C ALA A 137 -2.07 2.76 -2.19
N PHE A 138 -2.48 3.46 -1.12
CA PHE A 138 -3.67 3.13 -0.36
C PHE A 138 -4.93 3.20 -1.22
N SER A 139 -5.09 4.26 -2.00
CA SER A 139 -6.25 4.44 -2.89
C SER A 139 -6.32 3.38 -3.99
N MET A 140 -5.17 2.95 -4.53
CA MET A 140 -5.11 1.83 -5.48
C MET A 140 -5.64 0.52 -4.88
N PHE A 141 -5.18 0.16 -3.67
CA PHE A 141 -5.68 -1.03 -2.98
C PHE A 141 -7.15 -0.91 -2.61
N TRP A 142 -7.58 0.27 -2.16
CA TRP A 142 -8.98 0.53 -1.83
C TRP A 142 -9.90 0.31 -3.04
N GLN A 143 -9.56 0.90 -4.18
CA GLN A 143 -10.30 0.72 -5.42
C GLN A 143 -10.28 -0.74 -5.90
N ALA A 144 -9.12 -1.42 -5.80
CA ALA A 144 -8.99 -2.82 -6.17
C ALA A 144 -9.90 -3.72 -5.32
N ILE A 145 -10.00 -3.48 -4.00
CA ILE A 145 -10.91 -4.22 -3.12
C ILE A 145 -12.35 -4.00 -3.53
N GLN A 146 -12.78 -2.76 -3.76
CA GLN A 146 -14.16 -2.47 -4.17
C GLN A 146 -14.51 -3.19 -5.47
N PHE A 147 -13.62 -3.15 -6.46
CA PHE A 147 -13.81 -3.87 -7.71
C PHE A 147 -13.89 -5.38 -7.50
N ALA A 148 -12.97 -5.92 -6.74
CA ALA A 148 -12.86 -7.35 -6.50
C ALA A 148 -14.03 -7.90 -5.66
N GLU A 149 -14.50 -7.18 -4.65
CA GLU A 149 -15.71 -7.52 -3.88
C GLU A 149 -16.97 -7.52 -4.80
N LYS A 150 -17.10 -6.50 -5.63
CA LYS A 150 -18.25 -6.37 -6.56
C LYS A 150 -18.30 -7.49 -7.59
N HIS A 151 -17.15 -7.92 -8.10
CA HIS A 151 -17.04 -8.89 -9.20
C HIS A 151 -16.69 -10.30 -8.72
N GLN A 152 -16.43 -10.50 -7.43
CA GLN A 152 -16.03 -11.78 -6.83
C GLN A 152 -14.78 -12.38 -7.50
N VAL A 153 -13.79 -11.52 -7.77
CA VAL A 153 -12.51 -11.91 -8.38
C VAL A 153 -11.36 -11.71 -7.41
N PRO A 154 -10.26 -12.47 -7.50
CA PRO A 154 -9.08 -12.24 -6.66
C PRO A 154 -8.34 -10.96 -7.06
N ILE A 155 -7.55 -10.43 -6.13
CA ILE A 155 -6.53 -9.40 -6.40
C ILE A 155 -5.19 -10.11 -6.47
N LEU A 156 -4.45 -9.89 -7.54
CA LEU A 156 -3.08 -10.37 -7.73
C LEU A 156 -2.14 -9.17 -7.89
N LEU A 157 -1.08 -9.12 -7.08
CA LEU A 157 0.04 -8.22 -7.32
C LEU A 157 1.05 -8.93 -8.22
N ASP A 158 1.27 -8.36 -9.39
CA ASP A 158 2.27 -8.79 -10.36
C ASP A 158 3.34 -7.68 -10.47
N TYR A 159 4.59 -7.98 -10.11
CA TYR A 159 5.74 -7.08 -10.18
C TYR A 159 6.96 -7.75 -10.75
#